data_0ff992d968f0af89341bf688c05f75da
#
_entry.id   0ff992d968f0af89341bf688c05f75da
#
_cell.length_a   1.000
_cell.length_b   1.000
_cell.length_c   1.000
_cell.angle_alpha   90.00
_cell.angle_beta   90.00
_cell.angle_gamma   90.00
#
_symmetry.space_group_name_H-M   'P 1'
#
loop_
_entity.id
_entity.type
_entity.pdbx_description
1 polymer ?
#
loop_
_entity_poly.entity_id
_entity_poly.type
_entity_poly.pdbx_seq_one_letter_code
_entity_poly.pdbx_strand_id
1 'polypeptide(L)'
;KRLISNIAFGFKDRSADHTTNGLEMGIDGWIYIAVGDFGFMKATGTDGRELQLRAGGVVRFRPDGTGMELFSSGTRNIYGLAITPTLEMISRDNTNDGGGWNVRMHQHTGLEDHGYPRLYMNFPDEIVAPLADYGGGSGVGAFYLGEPGIPAAWNERPYTCDWGRQGSYRHILTH
;
A
#
# COMPACT_ATOMS: atom_id res chain seq x y z
N LYS A 1 -13.10 -2.29 -19.98
CA LYS A 1 -13.59 -0.94 -19.61
C LYS A 1 -12.57 -0.32 -18.64
N ARG A 2 -12.21 0.96 -18.83
CA ARG A 2 -11.40 1.70 -17.87
C ARG A 2 -12.29 2.16 -16.71
N LEU A 3 -11.89 1.89 -15.47
CA LEU A 3 -12.63 2.26 -14.26
C LEU A 3 -12.10 3.59 -13.69
N ILE A 4 -10.78 3.70 -13.56
CA ILE A 4 -10.11 4.93 -13.14
C ILE A 4 -9.14 5.35 -14.25
N SER A 5 -9.06 6.62 -14.52
CA SER A 5 -8.08 7.18 -15.46
C SER A 5 -7.07 8.06 -14.73
N ASN A 6 -5.87 8.20 -15.31
CA ASN A 6 -4.79 9.05 -14.83
C ASN A 6 -4.35 8.76 -13.38
N ILE A 7 -4.60 7.57 -12.89
CA ILE A 7 -4.10 7.11 -11.59
C ILE A 7 -2.63 6.68 -11.71
N ALA A 8 -1.84 7.57 -12.25
CA ALA A 8 -0.40 7.45 -12.37
C ALA A 8 0.18 8.85 -12.32
N PHE A 9 1.43 8.89 -12.14
CA PHE A 9 2.14 10.09 -11.80
C PHE A 9 2.03 11.24 -12.83
N GLY A 10 2.04 11.20 -14.03
CA GLY A 10 1.80 12.30 -14.99
C GLY A 10 2.97 13.24 -15.26
N PHE A 11 4.19 12.89 -14.88
CA PHE A 11 5.41 13.63 -15.24
C PHE A 11 6.11 12.95 -16.45
N LYS A 12 6.39 13.71 -17.48
CA LYS A 12 6.86 13.19 -18.77
C LYS A 12 8.23 12.49 -18.72
N ASP A 13 9.08 12.87 -17.79
CA ASP A 13 10.51 12.51 -17.83
C ASP A 13 10.94 11.57 -16.70
N ARG A 14 10.01 10.86 -16.08
CA ARG A 14 10.32 9.92 -15.02
C ARG A 14 9.78 8.53 -15.32
N SER A 15 10.49 7.51 -14.82
CA SER A 15 10.02 6.14 -14.89
C SER A 15 8.73 5.94 -14.09
N ALA A 16 8.00 4.84 -14.37
CA ALA A 16 6.76 4.50 -13.69
C ALA A 16 6.98 3.71 -12.39
N ASP A 17 8.18 3.76 -11.81
CA ASP A 17 8.60 2.87 -10.74
C ASP A 17 7.79 3.03 -9.46
N HIS A 18 7.48 4.24 -9.08
CA HIS A 18 6.84 4.57 -7.81
C HIS A 18 5.44 5.16 -8.03
N THR A 19 4.66 4.51 -8.86
CA THR A 19 3.31 4.95 -9.20
C THR A 19 2.27 3.97 -8.69
N THR A 20 1.25 3.68 -9.49
CA THR A 20 0.20 2.71 -9.16
C THR A 20 0.73 1.30 -9.31
N ASN A 21 0.64 0.53 -8.24
CA ASN A 21 1.13 -0.83 -8.14
C ASN A 21 -0.03 -1.84 -8.02
N GLY A 22 0.07 -2.78 -7.09
CA GLY A 22 -0.90 -3.86 -6.93
C GLY A 22 -2.28 -3.40 -6.47
N LEU A 23 -3.28 -4.18 -6.80
CA LEU A 23 -4.66 -3.97 -6.37
C LEU A 23 -5.19 -5.23 -5.68
N GLU A 24 -6.10 -5.04 -4.74
CA GLU A 24 -6.78 -6.10 -4.00
C GLU A 24 -8.24 -5.73 -3.79
N MET A 25 -9.12 -6.72 -3.75
CA MET A 25 -10.54 -6.51 -3.49
C MET A 25 -10.88 -6.95 -2.07
N GLY A 26 -11.41 -6.05 -1.27
CA GLY A 26 -11.90 -6.35 0.06
C GLY A 26 -13.28 -7.01 0.05
N ILE A 27 -13.61 -7.74 1.10
CA ILE A 27 -14.94 -8.35 1.27
C ILE A 27 -16.06 -7.31 1.44
N ASP A 28 -15.70 -6.06 1.72
CA ASP A 28 -16.58 -4.89 1.78
C ASP A 28 -16.97 -4.36 0.38
N GLY A 29 -16.46 -5.01 -0.66
CA GLY A 29 -16.75 -4.68 -2.05
C GLY A 29 -16.01 -3.45 -2.57
N TRP A 30 -14.97 -2.98 -1.90
CA TRP A 30 -14.05 -1.97 -2.42
C TRP A 30 -12.85 -2.62 -3.10
N ILE A 31 -12.34 -1.97 -4.12
CA ILE A 31 -11.05 -2.25 -4.73
C ILE A 31 -10.04 -1.27 -4.14
N TYR A 32 -8.98 -1.79 -3.56
CA TYR A 32 -7.88 -1.03 -2.97
C TYR A 32 -6.67 -1.09 -3.87
N ILE A 33 -5.98 0.04 -4.05
CA ILE A 33 -4.78 0.15 -4.88
C ILE A 33 -3.62 0.64 -4.03
N ALA A 34 -2.51 -0.07 -4.09
CA ALA A 34 -1.22 0.38 -3.56
C ALA A 34 -0.61 1.41 -4.51
N VAL A 35 -0.18 2.55 -3.98
CA VAL A 35 0.41 3.65 -4.74
C VAL A 35 1.76 4.03 -4.14
N GLY A 36 2.78 4.16 -4.98
CA GLY A 36 4.11 4.65 -4.59
C GLY A 36 4.17 6.18 -4.44
N ASP A 37 5.27 6.68 -3.90
CA ASP A 37 5.43 8.08 -3.46
C ASP A 37 5.46 9.14 -4.57
N PHE A 38 5.58 8.74 -5.82
CA PHE A 38 5.33 9.68 -6.92
C PHE A 38 3.84 10.05 -7.01
N GLY A 39 2.96 9.21 -6.49
CA GLY A 39 1.54 9.48 -6.46
C GLY A 39 0.94 9.76 -7.84
N PHE A 40 0.02 10.67 -7.89
CA PHE A 40 -0.60 11.13 -9.14
C PHE A 40 -1.18 12.54 -9.01
N MET A 41 -1.21 13.25 -10.14
CA MET A 41 -1.66 14.64 -10.17
C MET A 41 -3.18 14.77 -10.20
N LYS A 42 -3.86 13.86 -10.90
CA LYS A 42 -5.29 13.93 -11.10
C LYS A 42 -5.84 12.59 -11.60
N ALA A 43 -6.24 11.74 -10.68
CA ALA A 43 -7.02 10.56 -11.04
C ALA A 43 -8.50 10.94 -11.19
N THR A 44 -9.21 10.25 -12.09
CA THR A 44 -10.63 10.53 -12.36
C THR A 44 -11.40 9.22 -12.41
N GLY A 45 -12.43 9.10 -11.58
CA GLY A 45 -13.37 7.99 -11.56
C GLY A 45 -14.44 8.08 -12.65
N THR A 46 -15.25 7.02 -12.80
CA THR A 46 -16.34 6.98 -13.78
C THR A 46 -17.49 7.93 -13.46
N ASP A 47 -17.61 8.33 -12.19
CA ASP A 47 -18.55 9.34 -11.70
C ASP A 47 -18.04 10.79 -11.85
N GLY A 48 -16.84 10.96 -12.42
CA GLY A 48 -16.20 12.26 -12.57
C GLY A 48 -15.50 12.77 -11.30
N ARG A 49 -15.51 12.00 -10.20
CA ARG A 49 -14.75 12.35 -8.98
C ARG A 49 -13.27 12.38 -9.29
N GLU A 50 -12.62 13.43 -8.83
CA GLU A 50 -11.19 13.64 -9.01
C GLU A 50 -10.45 13.49 -7.68
N LEU A 51 -9.24 12.95 -7.74
CA LEU A 51 -8.35 12.76 -6.60
C LEU A 51 -6.92 13.10 -6.98
N GLN A 52 -6.16 13.65 -6.01
CA GLN A 52 -4.73 13.88 -6.09
C GLN A 52 -4.05 13.20 -4.91
N LEU A 53 -2.88 12.62 -5.14
CA LEU A 53 -2.01 12.08 -4.09
C LEU A 53 -0.57 12.49 -4.36
N ARG A 54 0.07 13.13 -3.37
CA ARG A 54 1.47 13.61 -3.43
C ARG A 54 2.40 12.83 -2.50
N ALA A 55 2.10 11.57 -2.28
CA ALA A 55 2.86 10.61 -1.49
C ALA A 55 2.50 9.21 -1.97
N GLY A 56 3.09 8.18 -1.40
CA GLY A 56 2.55 6.84 -1.49
C GLY A 56 1.37 6.68 -0.52
N GLY A 57 0.60 5.63 -0.73
CA GLY A 57 -0.56 5.34 0.10
C GLY A 57 -1.50 4.31 -0.53
N VAL A 58 -2.71 4.28 -0.03
CA VAL A 58 -3.77 3.41 -0.53
C VAL A 58 -4.95 4.26 -1.01
N VAL A 59 -5.41 3.98 -2.20
CA VAL A 59 -6.63 4.55 -2.79
C VAL A 59 -7.65 3.45 -2.93
N ARG A 60 -8.93 3.72 -2.70
CA ARG A 60 -9.99 2.76 -2.94
C ARG A 60 -11.11 3.33 -3.81
N PHE A 61 -11.83 2.46 -4.48
CA PHE A 61 -12.98 2.80 -5.31
C PHE A 61 -13.92 1.61 -5.48
N ARG A 62 -15.14 1.85 -5.91
CA ARG A 62 -16.13 0.79 -6.18
C ARG A 62 -15.83 0.07 -7.50
N PRO A 63 -16.23 -1.22 -7.67
CA PRO A 63 -15.97 -2.00 -8.87
C PRO A 63 -16.50 -1.43 -10.19
N ASP A 64 -17.40 -0.46 -10.13
CA ASP A 64 -17.88 0.28 -11.30
C ASP A 64 -17.04 1.53 -11.61
N GLY A 65 -16.06 1.86 -10.76
CA GLY A 65 -15.17 3.01 -10.89
C GLY A 65 -15.68 4.27 -10.20
N THR A 66 -16.74 4.17 -9.43
CA THR A 66 -17.29 5.30 -8.67
C THR A 66 -16.71 5.40 -7.26
N GLY A 67 -16.95 6.49 -6.56
CA GLY A 67 -16.64 6.68 -5.15
C GLY A 67 -15.15 6.67 -4.82
N MET A 68 -14.27 6.97 -5.78
CA MET A 68 -12.83 6.97 -5.56
C MET A 68 -12.44 7.90 -4.41
N GLU A 69 -11.65 7.41 -3.47
CA GLU A 69 -11.19 8.18 -2.32
C GLU A 69 -9.81 7.72 -1.82
N LEU A 70 -9.12 8.62 -1.11
CA LEU A 70 -7.90 8.30 -0.40
C LEU A 70 -8.25 7.47 0.84
N PHE A 71 -7.61 6.32 1.00
CA PHE A 71 -7.78 5.47 2.19
C PHE A 71 -6.68 5.74 3.21
N SER A 72 -5.41 5.78 2.78
CA SER A 72 -4.26 6.13 3.63
C SER A 72 -3.18 6.83 2.82
N SER A 73 -2.25 7.51 3.51
CA SER A 73 -1.13 8.24 2.89
C SER A 73 0.18 8.03 3.65
N GLY A 74 1.27 8.55 3.08
CA GLY A 74 2.54 8.63 3.78
C GLY A 74 3.39 7.36 3.71
N THR A 75 3.14 6.46 2.78
CA THR A 75 4.07 5.37 2.45
C THR A 75 5.06 5.79 1.36
N ARG A 76 6.17 5.05 1.23
CA ARG A 76 7.11 5.31 0.14
C ARG A 76 6.71 4.56 -1.13
N ASN A 77 6.84 3.25 -1.17
CA ASN A 77 6.56 2.50 -2.40
C ASN A 77 6.05 1.10 -2.08
N ILE A 78 4.79 1.03 -1.69
CA ILE A 78 4.10 -0.23 -1.45
C ILE A 78 3.66 -0.85 -2.77
N TYR A 79 3.90 -2.16 -2.95
CA TYR A 79 3.59 -2.91 -4.18
C TYR A 79 2.36 -3.80 -4.07
N GLY A 80 1.93 -4.10 -2.87
CA GLY A 80 0.79 -4.99 -2.65
C GLY A 80 0.17 -4.79 -1.29
N LEU A 81 -1.03 -5.32 -1.15
CA LEU A 81 -1.85 -5.26 0.05
C LEU A 81 -2.25 -6.67 0.46
N ALA A 82 -2.10 -7.01 1.73
CA ALA A 82 -2.68 -8.20 2.32
C ALA A 82 -3.92 -7.79 3.10
N ILE A 83 -5.10 -8.17 2.63
CA ILE A 83 -6.38 -7.82 3.26
C ILE A 83 -6.95 -9.10 3.89
N THR A 84 -7.12 -9.09 5.20
CA THR A 84 -7.72 -10.22 5.92
C THR A 84 -9.24 -10.26 5.75
N PRO A 85 -9.90 -11.40 6.07
CA PRO A 85 -11.37 -11.46 6.09
C PRO A 85 -12.04 -10.53 7.10
N THR A 86 -11.28 -9.99 8.06
CA THR A 86 -11.74 -8.98 9.02
C THR A 86 -11.41 -7.55 8.58
N LEU A 87 -10.94 -7.37 7.33
CA LEU A 87 -10.56 -6.09 6.74
C LEU A 87 -9.33 -5.43 7.38
N GLU A 88 -8.51 -6.19 8.10
CA GLU A 88 -7.18 -5.70 8.43
C GLU A 88 -6.33 -5.66 7.17
N MET A 89 -5.76 -4.52 6.87
CA MET A 89 -4.96 -4.31 5.67
C MET A 89 -3.52 -4.04 6.04
N ILE A 90 -2.62 -4.80 5.43
CA ILE A 90 -1.18 -4.74 5.71
C ILE A 90 -0.42 -4.55 4.42
N SER A 91 0.60 -3.72 4.46
CA SER A 91 1.58 -3.59 3.38
C SER A 91 3.01 -3.72 3.90
N ARG A 92 3.92 -4.11 3.00
CA ARG A 92 5.36 -4.00 3.21
C ARG A 92 5.89 -2.87 2.35
N ASP A 93 6.40 -1.83 3.01
CA ASP A 93 6.94 -0.66 2.33
C ASP A 93 8.41 -0.86 1.94
N ASN A 94 8.93 0.05 1.14
CA ASN A 94 10.29 0.04 0.62
C ASN A 94 11.14 1.12 1.28
N THR A 95 12.46 0.93 1.27
CA THR A 95 13.41 1.92 1.83
C THR A 95 13.60 3.12 0.91
N ASN A 96 14.09 4.23 1.46
CA ASN A 96 14.55 5.38 0.69
C ASN A 96 16.07 5.38 0.46
N ASP A 97 16.69 4.20 0.44
CA ASP A 97 18.10 3.98 0.11
C ASP A 97 19.09 4.75 1.01
N GLY A 98 18.78 4.81 2.30
CA GLY A 98 19.70 5.33 3.32
C GLY A 98 19.29 6.65 3.95
N GLY A 99 18.16 7.22 3.59
CA GLY A 99 17.67 8.48 4.17
C GLY A 99 16.82 8.34 5.43
N GLY A 100 16.92 7.23 6.17
CA GLY A 100 16.21 7.04 7.44
C GLY A 100 14.81 6.43 7.33
N TRP A 101 14.34 6.10 6.13
CA TRP A 101 13.12 5.33 5.91
C TRP A 101 13.47 3.89 5.57
N ASN A 102 13.17 2.99 6.48
CA ASN A 102 13.43 1.55 6.35
C ASN A 102 12.29 0.81 5.64
N VAL A 103 12.52 -0.45 5.33
CA VAL A 103 11.44 -1.39 5.02
C VAL A 103 10.58 -1.56 6.25
N ARG A 104 9.31 -1.23 6.16
CA ARG A 104 8.35 -1.24 7.28
C ARG A 104 7.12 -2.05 6.94
N MET A 105 6.50 -2.61 7.95
CA MET A 105 5.15 -3.16 7.84
C MET A 105 4.16 -2.13 8.36
N HIS A 106 3.26 -1.69 7.50
CA HIS A 106 2.19 -0.77 7.85
C HIS A 106 0.86 -1.50 7.98
N GLN A 107 0.05 -1.10 8.94
CA GLN A 107 -1.37 -1.42 9.00
C GLN A 107 -2.14 -0.20 8.51
N HIS A 108 -3.06 -0.41 7.58
CA HIS A 108 -3.91 0.63 7.02
C HIS A 108 -5.31 0.53 7.63
N THR A 109 -5.72 1.58 8.34
CA THR A 109 -6.99 1.63 9.08
C THR A 109 -7.98 2.64 8.53
N GLY A 110 -7.50 3.54 7.67
CA GLY A 110 -8.25 4.61 7.02
C GLY A 110 -7.94 5.99 7.59
N LEU A 111 -7.64 6.92 6.68
CA LEU A 111 -7.33 8.34 6.94
C LEU A 111 -6.00 8.61 7.66
N GLU A 112 -5.18 7.60 7.92
CA GLU A 112 -3.87 7.77 8.55
C GLU A 112 -2.81 8.28 7.58
N ASP A 113 -1.77 8.92 8.15
CA ASP A 113 -0.52 9.28 7.48
C ASP A 113 0.64 8.51 8.14
N HIS A 114 1.37 7.75 7.34
CA HIS A 114 2.54 6.99 7.80
C HIS A 114 3.83 7.80 7.80
N GLY A 115 3.80 9.03 7.28
CA GLY A 115 4.83 10.04 7.48
C GLY A 115 5.81 10.28 6.33
N TYR A 116 5.87 9.42 5.31
CA TYR A 116 6.76 9.66 4.17
C TYR A 116 6.15 10.69 3.20
N PRO A 117 6.92 11.60 2.63
CA PRO A 117 8.36 11.84 2.84
C PRO A 117 8.68 12.92 3.89
N ARG A 118 7.70 13.52 4.51
CA ARG A 118 7.92 14.76 5.29
C ARG A 118 7.84 14.59 6.80
N LEU A 119 6.83 13.90 7.29
CA LEU A 119 6.53 13.89 8.72
C LEU A 119 7.50 13.03 9.52
N TYR A 120 7.92 11.89 8.99
CA TYR A 120 8.75 10.93 9.72
C TYR A 120 10.08 11.49 10.24
N MET A 121 10.61 12.54 9.61
CA MET A 121 11.86 13.19 10.03
C MET A 121 11.63 14.33 11.02
N ASN A 122 10.58 15.11 10.80
CA ASN A 122 10.38 16.39 11.49
C ASN A 122 9.28 16.32 12.55
N PHE A 123 8.31 15.44 12.38
CA PHE A 123 7.11 15.34 13.21
C PHE A 123 6.75 13.87 13.47
N PRO A 124 7.66 13.08 14.07
CA PRO A 124 7.44 11.63 14.24
C PRO A 124 6.26 11.31 15.17
N ASP A 125 5.82 12.25 15.97
CA ASP A 125 4.68 12.09 16.87
C ASP A 125 3.32 12.27 16.14
N GLU A 126 3.34 12.73 14.90
CA GLU A 126 2.13 12.96 14.07
C GLU A 126 1.84 11.81 13.09
N ILE A 127 2.62 10.74 13.14
CA ILE A 127 2.47 9.61 12.23
C ILE A 127 1.98 8.35 12.95
N VAL A 128 1.33 7.47 12.18
CA VAL A 128 1.04 6.13 12.68
C VAL A 128 2.31 5.28 12.64
N ALA A 129 2.70 4.76 13.79
CA ALA A 129 3.86 3.89 13.89
C ALA A 129 3.69 2.61 13.06
N PRO A 130 4.76 2.10 12.42
CA PRO A 130 4.68 0.83 11.73
C PRO A 130 4.52 -0.33 12.72
N LEU A 131 3.89 -1.42 12.28
CA LEU A 131 3.82 -2.67 13.05
C LEU A 131 5.21 -3.28 13.27
N ALA A 132 6.09 -3.10 12.31
CA ALA A 132 7.48 -3.56 12.40
C ALA A 132 8.39 -2.73 11.49
N ASP A 133 9.63 -2.55 11.91
CA ASP A 133 10.73 -1.97 11.13
C ASP A 133 11.77 -3.05 10.88
N TYR A 134 12.06 -3.31 9.61
CA TYR A 134 12.96 -4.37 9.18
C TYR A 134 14.36 -3.88 8.78
N GLY A 135 14.63 -2.59 8.85
CA GLY A 135 15.87 -2.01 8.35
C GLY A 135 15.95 -2.00 6.83
N GLY A 136 17.13 -2.24 6.27
CA GLY A 136 17.35 -2.27 4.83
C GLY A 136 16.65 -3.43 4.15
N GLY A 137 16.42 -3.28 2.85
CA GLY A 137 15.75 -4.27 2.01
C GLY A 137 15.01 -3.60 0.85
N SER A 138 14.13 -4.33 0.22
CA SER A 138 13.27 -3.84 -0.87
C SER A 138 11.96 -4.60 -0.86
N GLY A 139 10.98 -4.09 -0.13
CA GLY A 139 9.65 -4.68 -0.06
C GLY A 139 8.96 -4.63 -1.43
N VAL A 140 8.35 -5.73 -1.87
CA VAL A 140 7.77 -5.81 -3.22
C VAL A 140 6.35 -6.33 -3.29
N GLY A 141 5.85 -7.05 -2.32
CA GLY A 141 4.50 -7.56 -2.41
C GLY A 141 3.94 -7.95 -1.07
N ALA A 142 2.64 -7.99 -0.99
CA ALA A 142 1.88 -8.51 0.12
C ALA A 142 0.62 -9.18 -0.39
N PHE A 143 0.17 -10.25 0.25
CA PHE A 143 -1.12 -10.88 0.02
C PHE A 143 -1.56 -11.64 1.27
N TYR A 144 -2.84 -11.90 1.41
CA TYR A 144 -3.38 -12.77 2.45
C TYR A 144 -3.73 -14.12 1.85
N LEU A 145 -3.16 -15.19 2.43
CA LEU A 145 -3.48 -16.56 2.03
C LEU A 145 -4.60 -17.09 2.92
N GLY A 146 -5.77 -17.31 2.35
CA GLY A 146 -6.95 -17.82 3.05
C GLY A 146 -7.75 -18.76 2.16
N GLU A 147 -7.12 -19.88 1.71
CA GLU A 147 -7.69 -20.80 0.72
C GLU A 147 -8.02 -22.16 1.31
N PRO A 148 -9.14 -22.80 0.90
CA PRO A 148 -9.45 -24.17 1.29
C PRO A 148 -8.37 -25.16 0.84
N GLY A 149 -8.06 -26.13 1.70
CA GLY A 149 -7.11 -27.19 1.38
C GLY A 149 -5.64 -26.85 1.64
N ILE A 150 -5.33 -25.63 2.01
CA ILE A 150 -3.99 -25.26 2.46
C ILE A 150 -3.80 -25.74 3.92
N PRO A 151 -2.66 -26.35 4.27
CA PRO A 151 -2.39 -26.75 5.66
C PRO A 151 -2.47 -25.57 6.62
N ALA A 152 -3.09 -25.75 7.78
CA ALA A 152 -3.33 -24.69 8.78
C ALA A 152 -2.06 -23.94 9.20
N ALA A 153 -0.90 -24.60 9.17
CA ALA A 153 0.39 -23.96 9.46
C ALA A 153 0.75 -22.83 8.48
N TRP A 154 0.16 -22.84 7.27
CA TRP A 154 0.45 -21.90 6.19
C TRP A 154 -0.73 -20.99 5.86
N ASN A 155 -1.93 -21.46 6.15
CA ASN A 155 -3.18 -20.78 5.81
C ASN A 155 -3.55 -19.69 6.82
N GLU A 156 -4.48 -18.82 6.41
CA GLU A 156 -5.00 -17.71 7.22
C GLU A 156 -3.89 -16.79 7.75
N ARG A 157 -2.96 -16.44 6.85
CA ARG A 157 -1.79 -15.61 7.18
C ARG A 157 -1.48 -14.58 6.11
N PRO A 158 -1.00 -13.40 6.49
CA PRO A 158 -0.37 -12.47 5.56
C PRO A 158 1.03 -12.97 5.16
N TYR A 159 1.34 -12.74 3.90
CA TYR A 159 2.66 -12.98 3.31
C TYR A 159 3.17 -11.70 2.70
N THR A 160 4.48 -11.48 2.79
CA THR A 160 5.16 -10.39 2.12
C THR A 160 6.44 -10.88 1.46
N CYS A 161 6.88 -10.18 0.43
CA CYS A 161 8.14 -10.45 -0.26
C CYS A 161 9.10 -9.27 -0.13
N ASP A 162 10.38 -9.58 -0.18
CA ASP A 162 11.46 -8.59 -0.17
C ASP A 162 12.58 -9.08 -1.10
N TRP A 163 12.71 -8.44 -2.26
CA TRP A 163 13.72 -8.86 -3.23
C TRP A 163 15.14 -8.47 -2.80
N GLY A 164 15.30 -7.36 -2.11
CA GLY A 164 16.59 -6.94 -1.59
C GLY A 164 17.16 -7.89 -0.52
N ARG A 165 16.25 -8.57 0.19
CA ARG A 165 16.58 -9.65 1.16
C ARG A 165 16.43 -11.05 0.58
N GLN A 166 16.04 -11.18 -0.67
CA GLN A 166 15.88 -12.44 -1.39
C GLN A 166 14.95 -13.43 -0.67
N GLY A 167 13.85 -12.94 -0.09
CA GLY A 167 12.99 -13.77 0.75
C GLY A 167 11.51 -13.43 0.68
N SER A 168 10.70 -14.46 0.99
CA SER A 168 9.28 -14.32 1.28
C SER A 168 9.04 -14.65 2.75
N TYR A 169 8.16 -13.91 3.38
CA TYR A 169 7.93 -13.96 4.83
C TYR A 169 6.46 -14.22 5.10
N ARG A 170 6.21 -15.17 5.98
CA ARG A 170 4.90 -15.41 6.58
C ARG A 170 4.83 -14.65 7.90
N HIS A 171 3.72 -13.98 8.13
CA HIS A 171 3.50 -13.21 9.34
C HIS A 171 2.45 -13.86 10.25
N ILE A 172 2.65 -13.73 11.55
CA ILE A 172 1.67 -14.07 12.58
C ILE A 172 1.28 -12.75 13.23
N LEU A 173 0.04 -12.36 13.08
CA LEU A 173 -0.50 -11.19 13.75
C LEU A 173 -0.89 -11.60 15.16
N THR A 174 -0.42 -10.86 16.15
CA THR A 174 -0.79 -11.04 17.56
C THR A 174 -1.42 -9.74 18.04
N HIS A 175 -2.56 -9.86 18.70
CA HIS A 175 -3.25 -8.75 19.35
C HIS A 175 -2.74 -8.55 20.76
#